data_14cd5622b1928440ce03236ed6da1fd0
#
_entry.id   14cd5622b1928440ce03236ed6da1fd0
#
_cell.length_a   1.000
_cell.length_b   1.000
_cell.length_c   1.000
_cell.angle_alpha   90.00
_cell.angle_beta   90.00
_cell.angle_gamma   90.00
#
_symmetry.space_group_name_H-M   'P 1'
#
loop_
_entity.id
_entity.type
_entity.pdbx_description
1 polymer ?
#
loop_
_entity_poly.entity_id
_entity_poly.type
_entity_poly.pdbx_seq_one_letter_code
_entity_poly.pdbx_strand_id
1 'polypeptide(L)'
;MKSGLRSVALALAAPTAALVFAVIASSIFLLIAGSNPINAYGDMIEYGSQLEIQVDILNRATPLYISGVAAAIGFKMNLFNIGVEGQYRLAALFAAYIGALVTLPPVFHIALMLIVAMVVGGAYSGIAGVLKVTRGVNEVISTIMLNAIAISGLIAFLIKEWQEGGQIQIDSSIRVGMKEIPESGIMPNINSWLEVFTREIGKGKELTGFLLVAVAVGIAYHIIINRTRFGFDLRASGINPFAARSGGVKDKRMVLGAMVLSGVAAGLVGMAEVAKLGRYNPNFVSGLGFAGIAVALLGRNHPGGIAIAAVVFAFLDISSGVLQITGSASREIVYIMQGIILLAAVISYEVVQRYRLREEAKQAGDAL
;
A
#
# COMPACT_ATOMS: atom_id res chain seq x y z
N MET A 1 -25.18 -24.90 16.60
CA MET A 1 -25.38 -23.45 16.72
C MET A 1 -24.41 -22.77 17.70
N LYS A 2 -24.10 -23.28 18.89
CA LYS A 2 -23.17 -22.67 19.87
C LYS A 2 -21.72 -22.60 19.36
N SER A 3 -21.23 -23.51 18.54
CA SER A 3 -19.88 -23.53 17.96
C SER A 3 -19.68 -22.43 16.92
N GLY A 4 -20.69 -22.10 16.10
CA GLY A 4 -20.60 -21.03 15.09
C GLY A 4 -20.56 -19.63 15.69
N LEU A 5 -21.36 -19.36 16.71
CA LEU A 5 -21.36 -18.08 17.42
C LEU A 5 -20.02 -17.82 18.14
N ARG A 6 -19.46 -18.85 18.77
CA ARG A 6 -18.17 -18.77 19.46
C ARG A 6 -17.01 -18.53 18.48
N SER A 7 -17.04 -19.17 17.29
CA SER A 7 -16.03 -18.96 16.26
C SER A 7 -16.10 -17.54 15.65
N VAL A 8 -17.29 -16.99 15.48
CA VAL A 8 -17.49 -15.59 15.03
C VAL A 8 -17.03 -14.61 16.11
N ALA A 9 -17.38 -14.83 17.38
CA ALA A 9 -16.93 -14.00 18.49
C ALA A 9 -15.39 -13.96 18.61
N LEU A 10 -14.73 -15.12 18.51
CA LEU A 10 -13.26 -15.21 18.49
C LEU A 10 -12.65 -14.59 17.22
N ALA A 11 -13.36 -14.60 16.09
CA ALA A 11 -12.89 -13.94 14.88
C ALA A 11 -12.91 -12.41 15.00
N LEU A 12 -13.91 -11.86 15.71
CA LEU A 12 -14.07 -10.43 15.96
C LEU A 12 -13.25 -9.93 17.17
N ALA A 13 -12.93 -10.81 18.12
CA ALA A 13 -12.20 -10.43 19.32
C ALA A 13 -10.84 -9.78 19.04
N ALA A 14 -10.07 -10.31 18.08
CA ALA A 14 -8.76 -9.77 17.74
C ALA A 14 -8.84 -8.35 17.15
N PRO A 15 -9.66 -8.07 16.11
CA PRO A 15 -9.81 -6.72 15.59
C PRO A 15 -10.34 -5.74 16.63
N THR A 16 -11.31 -6.15 17.46
CA THR A 16 -11.89 -5.30 18.49
C THR A 16 -10.88 -4.98 19.58
N ALA A 17 -10.13 -5.97 20.07
CA ALA A 17 -9.07 -5.75 21.06
C ALA A 17 -7.96 -4.84 20.50
N ALA A 18 -7.58 -5.03 19.22
CA ALA A 18 -6.62 -4.17 18.54
C ALA A 18 -7.09 -2.71 18.51
N LEU A 19 -8.34 -2.50 18.12
CA LEU A 19 -8.94 -1.16 18.03
C LEU A 19 -9.01 -0.48 19.40
N VAL A 20 -9.49 -1.19 20.40
CA VAL A 20 -9.57 -0.67 21.80
C VAL A 20 -8.17 -0.32 22.31
N PHE A 21 -7.20 -1.21 22.15
CA PHE A 21 -5.81 -0.94 22.55
C PHE A 21 -5.23 0.26 21.80
N ALA A 22 -5.45 0.34 20.49
CA ALA A 22 -4.98 1.43 19.66
C ALA A 22 -5.56 2.78 20.11
N VAL A 23 -6.87 2.84 20.38
CA VAL A 23 -7.55 4.05 20.87
C VAL A 23 -6.99 4.46 22.23
N ILE A 24 -6.85 3.52 23.18
CA ILE A 24 -6.32 3.82 24.53
C ILE A 24 -4.87 4.34 24.41
N ALA A 25 -4.00 3.62 23.70
CA ALA A 25 -2.60 3.99 23.57
C ALA A 25 -2.43 5.33 22.84
N SER A 26 -3.17 5.56 21.75
CA SER A 26 -3.17 6.84 21.03
C SER A 26 -3.70 7.99 21.91
N SER A 27 -4.72 7.72 22.74
CA SER A 27 -5.24 8.73 23.69
C SER A 27 -4.20 9.14 24.74
N ILE A 28 -3.40 8.18 25.23
CA ILE A 28 -2.30 8.48 26.15
C ILE A 28 -1.27 9.42 25.49
N PHE A 29 -0.90 9.14 24.23
CA PHE A 29 0.02 10.01 23.49
C PHE A 29 -0.55 11.41 23.24
N LEU A 30 -1.84 11.51 22.90
CA LEU A 30 -2.52 12.81 22.76
C LEU A 30 -2.49 13.61 24.07
N LEU A 31 -2.75 12.96 25.20
CA LEU A 31 -2.68 13.60 26.53
C LEU A 31 -1.26 14.06 26.87
N ILE A 32 -0.24 13.24 26.61
CA ILE A 32 1.17 13.62 26.81
C ILE A 32 1.55 14.82 25.94
N ALA A 33 0.99 14.91 24.73
CA ALA A 33 1.18 16.04 23.83
C ALA A 33 0.36 17.29 24.20
N GLY A 34 -0.38 17.26 25.29
CA GLY A 34 -1.23 18.38 25.74
C GLY A 34 -2.56 18.51 25.00
N SER A 35 -2.94 17.49 24.22
CA SER A 35 -4.18 17.48 23.43
C SER A 35 -5.28 16.70 24.14
N ASN A 36 -6.53 17.15 24.00
CA ASN A 36 -7.69 16.40 24.49
C ASN A 36 -8.08 15.31 23.47
N PRO A 37 -7.97 14.00 23.81
CA PRO A 37 -8.26 12.92 22.85
C PRO A 37 -9.70 12.94 22.33
N ILE A 38 -10.67 13.31 23.17
CA ILE A 38 -12.09 13.32 22.80
C ILE A 38 -12.33 14.39 21.72
N ASN A 39 -11.77 15.58 21.90
CA ASN A 39 -11.87 16.65 20.92
C ASN A 39 -11.14 16.27 19.64
N ALA A 40 -9.90 15.74 19.74
CA ALA A 40 -9.11 15.33 18.59
C ALA A 40 -9.82 14.27 17.74
N TYR A 41 -10.39 13.23 18.37
CA TYR A 41 -11.17 12.23 17.64
C TYR A 41 -12.48 12.81 17.09
N GLY A 42 -13.15 13.69 17.84
CA GLY A 42 -14.34 14.39 17.39
C GLY A 42 -14.07 15.20 16.12
N ASP A 43 -13.03 16.05 16.14
CA ASP A 43 -12.60 16.86 15.01
C ASP A 43 -12.26 15.98 13.77
N MET A 44 -11.53 14.87 13.99
CA MET A 44 -11.18 13.95 12.90
C MET A 44 -12.41 13.28 12.28
N ILE A 45 -13.39 12.87 13.10
CA ILE A 45 -14.61 12.22 12.61
C ILE A 45 -15.49 13.24 11.87
N GLU A 46 -15.67 14.42 12.43
CA GLU A 46 -16.45 15.49 11.81
C GLU A 46 -15.86 15.90 10.47
N TYR A 47 -14.55 16.16 10.43
CA TYR A 47 -13.85 16.51 9.21
C TYR A 47 -13.89 15.37 8.17
N GLY A 48 -13.58 14.14 8.58
CA GLY A 48 -13.56 12.96 7.70
C GLY A 48 -14.95 12.53 7.22
N SER A 49 -16.02 12.98 7.87
CA SER A 49 -17.41 12.69 7.44
C SER A 49 -17.86 13.57 6.28
N GLN A 50 -17.16 14.69 6.01
CA GLN A 50 -17.48 15.58 4.88
C GLN A 50 -17.25 14.86 3.57
N LEU A 51 -18.20 14.99 2.63
CA LEU A 51 -18.16 14.26 1.35
C LEU A 51 -16.89 14.55 0.53
N GLU A 52 -16.44 15.80 0.54
CA GLU A 52 -15.22 16.23 -0.14
C GLU A 52 -13.97 15.52 0.44
N ILE A 53 -13.94 15.35 1.76
CA ILE A 53 -12.85 14.68 2.46
C ILE A 53 -12.91 13.16 2.25
N GLN A 54 -14.09 12.58 2.08
CA GLN A 54 -14.23 11.17 1.72
C GLN A 54 -13.63 10.87 0.35
N VAL A 55 -13.76 11.79 -0.62
CA VAL A 55 -13.08 11.67 -1.92
C VAL A 55 -11.56 11.67 -1.75
N ASP A 56 -11.01 12.58 -0.94
CA ASP A 56 -9.57 12.60 -0.64
C ASP A 56 -9.12 11.32 0.09
N ILE A 57 -9.93 10.80 1.01
CA ILE A 57 -9.68 9.53 1.71
C ILE A 57 -9.62 8.37 0.70
N LEU A 58 -10.54 8.27 -0.25
CA LEU A 58 -10.54 7.23 -1.28
C LEU A 58 -9.32 7.36 -2.21
N ASN A 59 -9.00 8.58 -2.64
CA ASN A 59 -7.80 8.85 -3.44
C ASN A 59 -6.53 8.45 -2.69
N ARG A 60 -6.46 8.70 -1.37
CA ARG A 60 -5.33 8.31 -0.53
C ARG A 60 -5.29 6.81 -0.24
N ALA A 61 -6.45 6.18 -0.07
CA ALA A 61 -6.55 4.73 0.14
C ALA A 61 -6.08 3.93 -1.08
N THR A 62 -6.24 4.46 -2.29
CA THR A 62 -5.90 3.78 -3.54
C THR A 62 -4.42 3.34 -3.60
N PRO A 63 -3.41 4.22 -3.49
CA PRO A 63 -2.01 3.80 -3.48
C PRO A 63 -1.66 2.97 -2.24
N LEU A 64 -2.25 3.22 -1.08
CA LEU A 64 -2.06 2.40 0.13
C LEU A 64 -2.55 0.97 -0.07
N TYR A 65 -3.69 0.80 -0.73
CA TYR A 65 -4.22 -0.51 -1.08
C TYR A 65 -3.28 -1.29 -2.00
N ILE A 66 -2.82 -0.67 -3.09
CA ILE A 66 -1.91 -1.32 -4.03
C ILE A 66 -0.59 -1.68 -3.34
N SER A 67 -0.05 -0.79 -2.50
CA SER A 67 1.14 -1.06 -1.70
C SER A 67 0.92 -2.22 -0.73
N GLY A 68 -0.25 -2.27 -0.08
CA GLY A 68 -0.66 -3.40 0.77
C GLY A 68 -0.72 -4.71 0.00
N VAL A 69 -1.26 -4.71 -1.22
CA VAL A 69 -1.28 -5.90 -2.09
C VAL A 69 0.14 -6.33 -2.47
N ALA A 70 1.02 -5.37 -2.81
CA ALA A 70 2.43 -5.65 -3.12
C ALA A 70 3.14 -6.35 -1.95
N ALA A 71 2.97 -5.84 -0.73
CA ALA A 71 3.52 -6.46 0.48
C ALA A 71 2.90 -7.84 0.76
N ALA A 72 1.58 -7.98 0.61
CA ALA A 72 0.86 -9.22 0.86
C ALA A 72 1.29 -10.36 -0.08
N ILE A 73 1.65 -10.07 -1.33
CA ILE A 73 2.20 -11.06 -2.26
C ILE A 73 3.48 -11.68 -1.69
N GLY A 74 4.40 -10.85 -1.19
CA GLY A 74 5.62 -11.30 -0.52
C GLY A 74 5.31 -12.16 0.70
N PHE A 75 4.40 -11.70 1.57
CA PHE A 75 4.03 -12.41 2.80
C PHE A 75 3.40 -13.78 2.56
N LYS A 76 2.71 -14.00 1.44
CA LYS A 76 2.18 -15.32 1.06
C LYS A 76 3.28 -16.36 0.80
N MET A 77 4.49 -15.91 0.47
CA MET A 77 5.69 -16.74 0.30
C MET A 77 6.63 -16.68 1.52
N ASN A 78 6.21 -16.05 2.61
CA ASN A 78 7.04 -15.75 3.79
C ASN A 78 8.30 -14.93 3.43
N LEU A 79 8.14 -14.00 2.48
CA LEU A 79 9.15 -13.05 2.04
C LEU A 79 8.74 -11.63 2.40
N PHE A 80 9.74 -10.81 2.76
CA PHE A 80 9.54 -9.41 3.09
C PHE A 80 10.11 -8.51 1.98
N ASN A 81 9.24 -7.99 1.10
CA ASN A 81 9.64 -6.97 0.15
C ASN A 81 9.52 -5.57 0.79
N ILE A 82 10.58 -5.13 1.47
CA ILE A 82 10.65 -3.76 2.03
C ILE A 82 11.02 -2.75 0.92
N GLY A 83 11.38 -3.24 -0.26
CA GLY A 83 11.78 -2.45 -1.43
C GLY A 83 10.67 -1.68 -2.13
N VAL A 84 9.41 -1.85 -1.73
CA VAL A 84 8.25 -1.21 -2.37
C VAL A 84 8.47 0.30 -2.54
N GLU A 85 9.07 0.97 -1.55
CA GLU A 85 9.32 2.42 -1.57
C GLU A 85 10.18 2.85 -2.77
N GLY A 86 11.32 2.21 -2.99
CA GLY A 86 12.20 2.49 -4.13
C GLY A 86 11.62 2.01 -5.45
N GLN A 87 10.90 0.88 -5.42
CA GLN A 87 10.28 0.29 -6.61
C GLN A 87 9.24 1.23 -7.22
N TYR A 88 8.29 1.75 -6.43
CA TYR A 88 7.25 2.62 -7.00
C TYR A 88 7.78 3.99 -7.42
N ARG A 89 8.74 4.55 -6.69
CA ARG A 89 9.33 5.85 -7.05
C ARG A 89 10.09 5.75 -8.36
N LEU A 90 10.91 4.73 -8.51
CA LEU A 90 11.65 4.48 -9.76
C LEU A 90 10.70 4.18 -10.91
N ALA A 91 9.70 3.32 -10.69
CA ALA A 91 8.69 2.97 -11.67
C ALA A 91 7.88 4.18 -12.15
N ALA A 92 7.47 5.05 -11.23
CA ALA A 92 6.75 6.28 -11.53
C ALA A 92 7.59 7.25 -12.36
N LEU A 93 8.90 7.37 -12.06
CA LEU A 93 9.83 8.19 -12.85
C LEU A 93 9.93 7.69 -14.29
N PHE A 94 10.16 6.39 -14.50
CA PHE A 94 10.25 5.82 -15.83
C PHE A 94 8.93 5.93 -16.60
N ALA A 95 7.80 5.65 -15.93
CA ALA A 95 6.49 5.74 -16.56
C ALA A 95 6.15 7.18 -16.96
N ALA A 96 6.44 8.17 -16.10
CA ALA A 96 6.24 9.58 -16.42
C ALA A 96 7.15 10.05 -17.56
N TYR A 97 8.43 9.64 -17.55
CA TYR A 97 9.38 9.99 -18.61
C TYR A 97 8.94 9.44 -19.96
N ILE A 98 8.63 8.15 -20.04
CA ILE A 98 8.18 7.51 -21.30
C ILE A 98 6.82 8.07 -21.72
N GLY A 99 5.89 8.30 -20.78
CA GLY A 99 4.62 8.95 -21.06
C GLY A 99 4.77 10.35 -21.65
N ALA A 100 5.76 11.11 -21.20
CA ALA A 100 6.03 12.46 -21.73
C ALA A 100 6.68 12.47 -23.13
N LEU A 101 7.26 11.35 -23.58
CA LEU A 101 7.89 11.24 -24.89
C LEU A 101 6.95 10.85 -26.03
N VAL A 102 5.76 10.34 -25.70
CA VAL A 102 4.83 9.80 -26.69
C VAL A 102 3.48 10.51 -26.61
N THR A 103 2.77 10.53 -27.74
CA THR A 103 1.37 10.98 -27.79
C THR A 103 0.56 9.85 -28.44
N LEU A 104 -0.26 9.19 -27.63
CA LEU A 104 -1.10 8.05 -28.04
C LEU A 104 -2.57 8.35 -27.69
N PRO A 105 -3.52 7.63 -28.28
CA PRO A 105 -4.90 7.67 -27.78
C PRO A 105 -4.96 7.34 -26.28
N PRO A 106 -5.87 7.98 -25.49
CA PRO A 106 -5.83 7.95 -24.02
C PRO A 106 -5.70 6.57 -23.40
N VAL A 107 -6.49 5.60 -23.85
CA VAL A 107 -6.46 4.23 -23.31
C VAL A 107 -5.10 3.56 -23.51
N PHE A 108 -4.51 3.71 -24.69
CA PHE A 108 -3.20 3.13 -25.00
C PHE A 108 -2.07 3.87 -24.30
N HIS A 109 -2.19 5.18 -24.13
CA HIS A 109 -1.19 5.99 -23.42
C HIS A 109 -1.13 5.61 -21.95
N ILE A 110 -2.28 5.58 -21.27
CA ILE A 110 -2.38 5.16 -19.87
C ILE A 110 -1.91 3.71 -19.71
N ALA A 111 -2.34 2.79 -20.60
CA ALA A 111 -1.90 1.40 -20.56
C ALA A 111 -0.39 1.26 -20.70
N LEU A 112 0.24 1.99 -21.62
CA LEU A 112 1.70 2.01 -21.78
C LEU A 112 2.39 2.43 -20.49
N MET A 113 1.95 3.53 -19.87
CA MET A 113 2.53 4.03 -18.62
C MET A 113 2.40 3.01 -17.48
N LEU A 114 1.23 2.37 -17.34
CA LEU A 114 1.02 1.31 -16.35
C LEU A 114 1.92 0.09 -16.61
N ILE A 115 2.07 -0.33 -17.87
CA ILE A 115 2.95 -1.45 -18.25
C ILE A 115 4.40 -1.11 -17.92
N VAL A 116 4.87 0.10 -18.26
CA VAL A 116 6.23 0.54 -17.92
C VAL A 116 6.44 0.51 -16.41
N ALA A 117 5.49 1.04 -15.64
CA ALA A 117 5.57 1.02 -14.18
C ALA A 117 5.65 -0.41 -13.62
N MET A 118 4.81 -1.32 -14.13
CA MET A 118 4.82 -2.73 -13.75
C MET A 118 6.14 -3.42 -14.08
N VAL A 119 6.68 -3.18 -15.28
CA VAL A 119 7.94 -3.79 -15.74
C VAL A 119 9.11 -3.28 -14.91
N VAL A 120 9.22 -1.97 -14.70
CA VAL A 120 10.31 -1.37 -13.90
C VAL A 120 10.24 -1.83 -12.45
N GLY A 121 9.06 -1.78 -11.83
CA GLY A 121 8.88 -2.24 -10.45
C GLY A 121 9.19 -3.74 -10.29
N GLY A 122 8.70 -4.57 -11.20
CA GLY A 122 8.96 -6.01 -11.24
C GLY A 122 10.43 -6.36 -11.46
N ALA A 123 11.09 -5.70 -12.43
CA ALA A 123 12.50 -5.91 -12.71
C ALA A 123 13.38 -5.49 -11.52
N TYR A 124 13.09 -4.34 -10.91
CA TYR A 124 13.86 -3.84 -9.79
C TYR A 124 13.71 -4.73 -8.53
N SER A 125 12.51 -5.17 -8.23
CA SER A 125 12.25 -6.17 -7.17
C SER A 125 12.88 -7.53 -7.50
N GLY A 126 12.90 -7.90 -8.78
CA GLY A 126 13.52 -9.12 -9.29
C GLY A 126 15.00 -9.22 -8.96
N ILE A 127 15.73 -8.09 -8.86
CA ILE A 127 17.14 -8.06 -8.46
C ILE A 127 17.30 -8.72 -7.07
N ALA A 128 16.51 -8.32 -6.08
CA ALA A 128 16.55 -8.94 -4.75
C ALA A 128 16.15 -10.43 -4.79
N GLY A 129 15.15 -10.76 -5.62
CA GLY A 129 14.77 -12.15 -5.85
C GLY A 129 15.91 -13.01 -6.43
N VAL A 130 16.62 -12.51 -7.43
CA VAL A 130 17.78 -13.18 -8.03
C VAL A 130 18.89 -13.35 -7.00
N LEU A 131 19.25 -12.32 -6.23
CA LEU A 131 20.27 -12.39 -5.18
C LEU A 131 19.91 -13.45 -4.14
N LYS A 132 18.64 -13.54 -3.75
CA LYS A 132 18.19 -14.56 -2.80
C LYS A 132 18.32 -15.97 -3.35
N VAL A 133 17.87 -16.24 -4.58
CA VAL A 133 17.87 -17.60 -5.12
C VAL A 133 19.24 -18.09 -5.60
N THR A 134 20.15 -17.17 -5.98
CA THR A 134 21.49 -17.51 -6.52
C THR A 134 22.59 -17.45 -5.46
N ARG A 135 22.52 -16.46 -4.54
CA ARG A 135 23.55 -16.18 -3.55
C ARG A 135 23.11 -16.38 -2.10
N GLY A 136 21.83 -16.68 -1.87
CA GLY A 136 21.27 -16.83 -0.52
C GLY A 136 21.18 -15.53 0.29
N VAL A 137 21.30 -14.37 -0.35
CA VAL A 137 21.24 -13.06 0.31
C VAL A 137 19.85 -12.87 0.92
N ASN A 138 19.79 -12.30 2.13
CA ASN A 138 18.53 -11.98 2.78
C ASN A 138 17.79 -10.90 1.99
N GLU A 139 16.52 -11.15 1.64
CA GLU A 139 15.72 -10.24 0.84
C GLU A 139 15.40 -8.92 1.55
N VAL A 140 15.30 -8.94 2.87
CA VAL A 140 15.06 -7.71 3.67
C VAL A 140 16.23 -6.77 3.49
N ILE A 141 17.45 -7.27 3.66
CA ILE A 141 18.68 -6.48 3.52
C ILE A 141 18.82 -5.96 2.09
N SER A 142 18.68 -6.85 1.09
CA SER A 142 18.83 -6.44 -0.31
C SER A 142 17.76 -5.44 -0.74
N THR A 143 16.51 -5.58 -0.30
CA THR A 143 15.44 -4.63 -0.67
C THR A 143 15.58 -3.28 0.04
N ILE A 144 16.07 -3.24 1.29
CA ILE A 144 16.38 -1.97 1.97
C ILE A 144 17.54 -1.25 1.27
N MET A 145 18.60 -1.98 0.90
CA MET A 145 19.73 -1.39 0.16
C MET A 145 19.30 -0.88 -1.21
N LEU A 146 18.47 -1.63 -1.92
CA LEU A 146 17.90 -1.19 -3.20
C LEU A 146 17.03 0.08 -3.03
N ASN A 147 16.27 0.22 -1.94
CA ASN A 147 15.57 1.48 -1.66
C ASN A 147 16.54 2.68 -1.58
N ALA A 148 17.62 2.52 -0.83
CA ALA A 148 18.64 3.58 -0.71
C ALA A 148 19.27 3.91 -2.07
N ILE A 149 19.63 2.90 -2.86
CA ILE A 149 20.19 3.07 -4.21
C ILE A 149 19.19 3.78 -5.13
N ALA A 150 17.91 3.37 -5.12
CA ALA A 150 16.88 3.99 -5.95
C ALA A 150 16.66 5.46 -5.58
N ILE A 151 16.43 5.73 -4.28
CA ILE A 151 15.96 7.05 -3.82
C ILE A 151 17.10 8.06 -3.80
N SER A 152 18.24 7.70 -3.20
CA SER A 152 19.35 8.64 -3.00
C SER A 152 20.33 8.72 -4.19
N GLY A 153 20.32 7.73 -5.07
CA GLY A 153 21.27 7.63 -6.18
C GLY A 153 20.59 7.70 -7.54
N LEU A 154 19.94 6.61 -7.92
CA LEU A 154 19.47 6.41 -9.29
C LEU A 154 18.41 7.42 -9.74
N ILE A 155 17.43 7.72 -8.90
CA ILE A 155 16.38 8.69 -9.23
C ILE A 155 16.98 10.09 -9.38
N ALA A 156 17.85 10.51 -8.47
CA ALA A 156 18.49 11.82 -8.54
C ALA A 156 19.36 11.96 -9.80
N PHE A 157 20.12 10.90 -10.14
CA PHE A 157 20.91 10.85 -11.37
C PHE A 157 20.04 10.94 -12.62
N LEU A 158 18.98 10.14 -12.72
CA LEU A 158 18.08 10.12 -13.88
C LEU A 158 17.32 11.44 -14.05
N ILE A 159 16.87 12.07 -12.96
CA ILE A 159 16.23 13.37 -13.03
C ILE A 159 17.21 14.41 -13.61
N LYS A 160 18.47 14.41 -13.18
CA LYS A 160 19.49 15.32 -13.71
C LYS A 160 19.73 15.13 -15.21
N GLU A 161 19.74 13.87 -15.67
CA GLU A 161 19.95 13.54 -17.08
C GLU A 161 18.73 13.82 -17.97
N TRP A 162 17.52 13.66 -17.41
CA TRP A 162 16.25 13.72 -18.16
C TRP A 162 15.52 15.05 -18.01
N GLN A 163 16.02 15.97 -17.20
CA GLN A 163 15.42 17.29 -17.11
C GLN A 163 15.61 18.08 -18.41
N GLU A 164 14.53 18.49 -19.03
CA GLU A 164 14.56 19.39 -20.19
C GLU A 164 14.53 20.85 -19.73
N GLY A 165 15.51 21.64 -20.21
CA GLY A 165 15.46 23.11 -20.11
C GLY A 165 15.81 23.74 -18.77
N GLY A 166 16.48 23.01 -17.85
CA GLY A 166 16.95 23.59 -16.58
C GLY A 166 15.83 23.72 -15.52
N GLN A 167 16.03 24.65 -14.58
CA GLN A 167 15.07 24.89 -13.48
C GLN A 167 13.85 25.64 -13.99
N ILE A 168 12.67 25.03 -13.89
CA ILE A 168 11.41 25.72 -14.21
C ILE A 168 10.95 26.48 -12.96
N GLN A 169 10.80 27.81 -13.10
CA GLN A 169 10.27 28.65 -12.04
C GLN A 169 8.72 28.55 -12.08
N ILE A 170 8.15 27.92 -11.06
CA ILE A 170 6.71 27.88 -10.86
C ILE A 170 6.42 28.56 -9.52
N ASP A 171 5.63 29.62 -9.52
CA ASP A 171 5.20 30.37 -8.32
C ASP A 171 6.33 30.65 -7.33
N SER A 172 7.32 31.45 -7.73
CA SER A 172 8.48 31.89 -6.92
C SER A 172 9.34 30.75 -6.32
N SER A 173 9.08 29.47 -6.63
CA SER A 173 9.93 28.35 -6.26
C SER A 173 10.63 27.75 -7.49
N ILE A 174 11.94 27.53 -7.36
CA ILE A 174 12.73 26.84 -8.37
C ILE A 174 12.45 25.34 -8.20
N ARG A 175 11.77 24.73 -9.18
CA ARG A 175 11.53 23.29 -9.20
C ARG A 175 12.25 22.66 -10.38
N VAL A 176 12.81 21.48 -10.17
CA VAL A 176 13.31 20.66 -11.27
C VAL A 176 12.12 20.18 -12.07
N GLY A 177 11.96 20.68 -13.31
CA GLY A 177 10.85 20.32 -14.17
C GLY A 177 11.17 19.05 -14.93
N MET A 178 10.39 17.99 -14.70
CA MET A 178 10.26 16.91 -15.66
C MET A 178 9.22 17.30 -16.71
N LYS A 179 9.41 16.86 -17.95
CA LYS A 179 8.48 17.09 -19.06
C LYS A 179 7.06 16.66 -18.66
N GLU A 180 6.08 17.49 -19.01
CA GLU A 180 4.68 17.20 -18.75
C GLU A 180 4.18 16.07 -19.67
N ILE A 181 3.36 15.21 -19.11
CA ILE A 181 2.67 14.15 -19.84
C ILE A 181 1.52 14.80 -20.60
N PRO A 182 1.36 14.51 -21.92
CA PRO A 182 0.20 14.98 -22.68
C PRO A 182 -1.12 14.61 -21.99
N GLU A 183 -2.20 15.38 -22.21
CA GLU A 183 -3.51 15.15 -21.62
C GLU A 183 -4.02 13.71 -21.84
N SER A 184 -3.65 13.09 -22.97
CA SER A 184 -3.99 11.69 -23.26
C SER A 184 -3.39 10.69 -22.27
N GLY A 185 -2.36 11.05 -21.51
CA GLY A 185 -1.74 10.22 -20.46
C GLY A 185 -2.29 10.50 -19.06
N ILE A 186 -3.14 11.51 -18.91
CA ILE A 186 -3.76 11.85 -17.63
C ILE A 186 -4.96 10.92 -17.37
N MET A 187 -5.04 10.35 -16.18
CA MET A 187 -6.15 9.48 -15.81
C MET A 187 -7.43 10.29 -15.64
N PRO A 188 -8.52 9.95 -16.33
CA PRO A 188 -9.79 10.66 -16.18
C PRO A 188 -10.33 10.49 -14.76
N ASN A 189 -11.06 11.49 -14.29
CA ASN A 189 -11.85 11.36 -13.07
C ASN A 189 -13.10 10.51 -13.31
N ILE A 190 -13.64 9.95 -12.23
CA ILE A 190 -14.85 9.13 -12.24
C ILE A 190 -16.01 9.78 -11.47
N ASN A 191 -15.96 11.09 -11.28
CA ASN A 191 -16.99 11.84 -10.54
C ASN A 191 -18.38 11.64 -11.14
N SER A 192 -18.51 11.61 -12.47
CA SER A 192 -19.80 11.39 -13.15
C SER A 192 -20.50 10.09 -12.75
N TRP A 193 -19.75 9.07 -12.34
CA TRP A 193 -20.32 7.82 -11.82
C TRP A 193 -20.83 7.98 -10.40
N LEU A 194 -20.17 8.83 -9.59
CA LEU A 194 -20.59 9.13 -8.22
C LEU A 194 -21.79 10.08 -8.18
N GLU A 195 -21.90 11.00 -9.12
CA GLU A 195 -23.05 11.92 -9.25
C GLU A 195 -24.39 11.19 -9.45
N VAL A 196 -24.36 9.95 -9.98
CA VAL A 196 -25.52 9.07 -10.05
C VAL A 196 -26.03 8.71 -8.65
N PHE A 197 -25.12 8.60 -7.66
CA PHE A 197 -25.46 8.22 -6.29
C PHE A 197 -25.54 9.41 -5.33
N THR A 198 -24.81 10.49 -5.61
CA THR A 198 -24.74 11.69 -4.75
C THR A 198 -24.76 12.94 -5.61
N ARG A 199 -25.84 13.74 -5.52
CA ARG A 199 -26.01 14.99 -6.31
C ARG A 199 -25.05 16.11 -5.91
N GLU A 200 -24.23 15.94 -4.87
CA GLU A 200 -23.35 16.96 -4.31
C GLU A 200 -21.96 16.42 -4.05
N ILE A 201 -21.22 16.00 -5.08
CA ILE A 201 -19.76 15.92 -4.93
C ILE A 201 -19.27 17.36 -4.99
N GLY A 202 -18.62 17.82 -3.90
CA GLY A 202 -18.18 19.20 -3.74
C GLY A 202 -17.39 19.70 -4.95
N LYS A 203 -17.70 20.90 -5.38
CA LYS A 203 -17.02 21.55 -6.51
C LYS A 203 -15.52 21.65 -6.21
N GLY A 204 -14.69 20.91 -6.96
CA GLY A 204 -13.23 20.98 -6.87
C GLY A 204 -12.51 19.75 -6.34
N LYS A 205 -13.21 18.68 -5.93
CA LYS A 205 -12.60 17.42 -5.54
C LYS A 205 -12.89 16.35 -6.58
N GLU A 206 -11.85 15.73 -7.11
CA GLU A 206 -11.94 14.72 -8.17
C GLU A 206 -11.54 13.35 -7.64
N LEU A 207 -12.42 12.37 -7.78
CA LEU A 207 -12.07 10.97 -7.57
C LEU A 207 -11.37 10.47 -8.85
N THR A 208 -10.10 10.10 -8.70
CA THR A 208 -9.30 9.65 -9.84
C THR A 208 -9.74 8.25 -10.30
N GLY A 209 -9.81 8.05 -11.61
CA GLY A 209 -10.08 6.74 -12.22
C GLY A 209 -9.07 5.66 -11.82
N PHE A 210 -7.96 6.04 -11.16
CA PHE A 210 -6.95 5.12 -10.65
C PHE A 210 -7.51 4.15 -9.58
N LEU A 211 -8.64 4.51 -8.94
CA LEU A 211 -9.39 3.59 -8.08
C LEU A 211 -9.78 2.30 -8.82
N LEU A 212 -10.15 2.38 -10.11
CA LEU A 212 -10.48 1.20 -10.92
C LEU A 212 -9.25 0.31 -11.14
N VAL A 213 -8.07 0.91 -11.30
CA VAL A 213 -6.81 0.15 -11.38
C VAL A 213 -6.55 -0.58 -10.06
N ALA A 214 -6.77 0.07 -8.92
CA ALA A 214 -6.62 -0.58 -7.61
C ALA A 214 -7.59 -1.76 -7.45
N VAL A 215 -8.85 -1.61 -7.85
CA VAL A 215 -9.83 -2.71 -7.85
C VAL A 215 -9.36 -3.85 -8.75
N ALA A 216 -8.88 -3.55 -9.96
CA ALA A 216 -8.35 -4.56 -10.88
C ALA A 216 -7.13 -5.29 -10.29
N VAL A 217 -6.22 -4.57 -9.63
CA VAL A 217 -5.07 -5.15 -8.91
C VAL A 217 -5.53 -6.09 -7.81
N GLY A 218 -6.56 -5.71 -7.05
CA GLY A 218 -7.12 -6.55 -5.98
C GLY A 218 -7.78 -7.83 -6.52
N ILE A 219 -8.52 -7.72 -7.61
CA ILE A 219 -9.11 -8.87 -8.29
C ILE A 219 -8.02 -9.79 -8.84
N ALA A 220 -7.02 -9.23 -9.53
CA ALA A 220 -5.88 -9.98 -10.04
C ALA A 220 -5.12 -10.69 -8.92
N TYR A 221 -4.85 -10.01 -7.80
CA TYR A 221 -4.25 -10.60 -6.61
C TYR A 221 -5.07 -11.78 -6.10
N HIS A 222 -6.39 -11.60 -5.95
CA HIS A 222 -7.27 -12.69 -5.50
C HIS A 222 -7.22 -13.90 -6.43
N ILE A 223 -7.31 -13.67 -7.74
CA ILE A 223 -7.29 -14.74 -8.75
C ILE A 223 -5.93 -15.42 -8.75
N ILE A 224 -4.83 -14.66 -8.90
CA ILE A 224 -3.48 -15.23 -9.01
C ILE A 224 -3.13 -16.04 -7.76
N ILE A 225 -3.35 -15.50 -6.57
CA ILE A 225 -2.93 -16.15 -5.33
C ILE A 225 -3.87 -17.29 -4.93
N ASN A 226 -5.19 -17.16 -5.14
CA ASN A 226 -6.15 -18.14 -4.58
C ASN A 226 -6.74 -19.10 -5.61
N ARG A 227 -6.68 -18.79 -6.91
CA ARG A 227 -7.36 -19.54 -7.96
C ARG A 227 -6.41 -20.15 -9.00
N THR A 228 -5.10 -19.85 -8.96
CA THR A 228 -4.15 -20.42 -9.91
C THR A 228 -3.24 -21.47 -9.27
N ARG A 229 -2.66 -22.34 -10.12
CA ARG A 229 -1.62 -23.29 -9.72
C ARG A 229 -0.38 -22.56 -9.18
N PHE A 230 0.02 -21.46 -9.82
CA PHE A 230 1.13 -20.62 -9.35
C PHE A 230 0.93 -20.14 -7.91
N GLY A 231 -0.27 -19.62 -7.59
CA GLY A 231 -0.58 -19.16 -6.24
C GLY A 231 -0.63 -20.29 -5.23
N PHE A 232 -1.08 -21.48 -5.61
CA PHE A 232 -1.02 -22.66 -4.76
C PHE A 232 0.42 -23.06 -4.44
N ASP A 233 1.27 -23.21 -5.47
CA ASP A 233 2.68 -23.56 -5.34
C ASP A 233 3.46 -22.53 -4.50
N LEU A 234 3.15 -21.24 -4.70
CA LEU A 234 3.72 -20.13 -3.94
C LEU A 234 3.39 -20.23 -2.44
N ARG A 235 2.12 -20.43 -2.09
CA ARG A 235 1.70 -20.56 -0.69
C ARG A 235 2.25 -21.83 -0.05
N ALA A 236 2.25 -22.95 -0.78
CA ALA A 236 2.81 -24.21 -0.31
C ALA A 236 4.32 -24.05 0.02
N SER A 237 5.08 -23.38 -0.88
CA SER A 237 6.49 -23.07 -0.66
C SER A 237 6.71 -22.12 0.53
N GLY A 238 5.78 -21.17 0.76
CA GLY A 238 5.87 -20.24 1.89
C GLY A 238 5.62 -20.91 3.23
N ILE A 239 4.74 -21.93 3.28
CA ILE A 239 4.43 -22.68 4.49
C ILE A 239 5.57 -23.67 4.82
N ASN A 240 5.95 -24.51 3.86
CA ASN A 240 7.03 -25.48 4.04
C ASN A 240 7.74 -25.75 2.71
N PRO A 241 8.92 -25.09 2.49
CA PRO A 241 9.67 -25.26 1.25
C PRO A 241 10.12 -26.70 0.97
N PHE A 242 10.43 -27.48 2.03
CA PHE A 242 10.86 -28.88 1.88
C PHE A 242 9.71 -29.76 1.40
N ALA A 243 8.54 -29.68 2.04
CA ALA A 243 7.36 -30.42 1.62
C ALA A 243 6.91 -30.01 0.19
N ALA A 244 6.97 -28.73 -0.14
CA ALA A 244 6.65 -28.25 -1.49
C ALA A 244 7.58 -28.84 -2.55
N ARG A 245 8.90 -28.93 -2.28
CA ARG A 245 9.86 -29.59 -3.19
C ARG A 245 9.56 -31.09 -3.37
N SER A 246 9.22 -31.79 -2.30
CA SER A 246 8.84 -33.21 -2.40
C SER A 246 7.57 -33.39 -3.26
N GLY A 247 6.68 -32.40 -3.30
CA GLY A 247 5.55 -32.31 -4.20
C GLY A 247 5.89 -31.82 -5.63
N GLY A 248 7.17 -31.63 -5.97
CA GLY A 248 7.63 -31.22 -7.31
C GLY A 248 7.62 -29.71 -7.56
N VAL A 249 7.36 -28.89 -6.54
CA VAL A 249 7.37 -27.42 -6.66
C VAL A 249 8.83 -26.92 -6.71
N LYS A 250 9.12 -26.04 -7.66
CA LYS A 250 10.43 -25.38 -7.78
C LYS A 250 10.48 -24.12 -6.91
N ASP A 251 10.83 -24.26 -5.64
CA ASP A 251 10.85 -23.19 -4.65
C ASP A 251 11.61 -21.94 -5.10
N LYS A 252 12.77 -22.07 -5.72
CA LYS A 252 13.55 -20.94 -6.26
C LYS A 252 12.75 -20.11 -7.29
N ARG A 253 11.95 -20.78 -8.13
CA ARG A 253 11.07 -20.07 -9.09
C ARG A 253 9.94 -19.36 -8.36
N MET A 254 9.41 -19.94 -7.30
CA MET A 254 8.35 -19.33 -6.49
C MET A 254 8.88 -18.09 -5.76
N VAL A 255 10.08 -18.16 -5.18
CA VAL A 255 10.73 -16.97 -4.56
C VAL A 255 10.90 -15.85 -5.59
N LEU A 256 11.49 -16.14 -6.75
CA LEU A 256 11.67 -15.12 -7.80
C LEU A 256 10.33 -14.58 -8.30
N GLY A 257 9.37 -15.47 -8.57
CA GLY A 257 8.03 -15.10 -9.02
C GLY A 257 7.29 -14.23 -8.00
N ALA A 258 7.39 -14.53 -6.71
CA ALA A 258 6.80 -13.73 -5.65
C ALA A 258 7.40 -12.32 -5.59
N MET A 259 8.74 -12.21 -5.66
CA MET A 259 9.43 -10.92 -5.65
C MET A 259 9.08 -10.09 -6.89
N VAL A 260 9.12 -10.68 -8.07
CA VAL A 260 8.75 -9.98 -9.32
C VAL A 260 7.29 -9.54 -9.27
N LEU A 261 6.36 -10.42 -8.89
CA LEU A 261 4.93 -10.09 -8.83
C LEU A 261 4.64 -9.00 -7.77
N SER A 262 5.31 -9.06 -6.62
CA SER A 262 5.27 -8.00 -5.60
C SER A 262 5.76 -6.67 -6.18
N GLY A 263 6.87 -6.69 -6.92
CA GLY A 263 7.42 -5.50 -7.59
C GLY A 263 6.53 -4.96 -8.72
N VAL A 264 5.86 -5.83 -9.46
CA VAL A 264 4.86 -5.44 -10.48
C VAL A 264 3.72 -4.65 -9.83
N ALA A 265 3.18 -5.13 -8.72
CA ALA A 265 2.17 -4.40 -7.96
C ALA A 265 2.75 -3.11 -7.35
N ALA A 266 3.96 -3.16 -6.79
CA ALA A 266 4.63 -2.00 -6.21
C ALA A 266 4.84 -0.88 -7.25
N GLY A 267 5.20 -1.21 -8.48
CA GLY A 267 5.38 -0.23 -9.56
C GLY A 267 4.16 0.66 -9.81
N LEU A 268 2.96 0.12 -9.57
CA LEU A 268 1.71 0.86 -9.77
C LEU A 268 1.41 1.87 -8.65
N VAL A 269 2.00 1.74 -7.46
CA VAL A 269 1.70 2.59 -6.30
C VAL A 269 1.89 4.07 -6.61
N GLY A 270 3.00 4.42 -7.26
CA GLY A 270 3.34 5.80 -7.60
C GLY A 270 2.52 6.40 -8.74
N MET A 271 1.85 5.56 -9.51
CA MET A 271 1.08 6.01 -10.67
C MET A 271 -0.15 6.83 -10.30
N ALA A 272 -0.69 6.66 -9.08
CA ALA A 272 -1.78 7.49 -8.58
C ALA A 272 -1.40 8.99 -8.54
N GLU A 273 -0.17 9.29 -8.14
CA GLU A 273 0.34 10.66 -8.06
C GLU A 273 0.68 11.20 -9.48
N VAL A 274 1.36 10.38 -10.29
CA VAL A 274 1.69 10.75 -11.68
C VAL A 274 0.43 11.02 -12.49
N ALA A 275 -0.59 10.18 -12.35
CA ALA A 275 -1.85 10.33 -13.05
C ALA A 275 -2.63 11.60 -12.65
N LYS A 276 -2.44 12.09 -11.40
CA LYS A 276 -3.06 13.31 -10.89
C LYS A 276 -2.29 14.57 -11.32
N LEU A 277 -0.95 14.52 -11.27
CA LEU A 277 -0.10 15.69 -11.51
C LEU A 277 0.27 15.89 -12.99
N GLY A 278 0.08 14.87 -13.84
CA GLY A 278 0.52 14.91 -15.23
C GLY A 278 2.04 15.01 -15.41
N ARG A 279 2.81 14.71 -14.36
CA ARG A 279 4.29 14.73 -14.37
C ARG A 279 4.85 14.01 -13.15
N TYR A 280 6.13 13.67 -13.22
CA TYR A 280 6.86 13.22 -12.05
C TYR A 280 7.22 14.39 -11.13
N ASN A 281 6.96 14.26 -9.85
CA ASN A 281 7.34 15.25 -8.84
C ASN A 281 8.47 14.68 -7.98
N PRO A 282 9.65 15.31 -7.90
CA PRO A 282 10.75 14.88 -7.03
C PRO A 282 10.36 14.77 -5.55
N ASN A 283 9.43 15.61 -5.09
CA ASN A 283 8.86 15.58 -3.74
C ASN A 283 7.71 14.55 -3.62
N PHE A 284 7.89 13.42 -4.26
CA PHE A 284 6.92 12.33 -4.28
C PHE A 284 6.52 11.93 -2.87
N VAL A 285 5.25 11.59 -2.69
CA VAL A 285 4.74 11.11 -1.39
C VAL A 285 5.59 9.94 -0.90
N SER A 286 6.22 10.12 0.27
CA SER A 286 7.07 9.10 0.87
C SER A 286 6.33 8.26 1.90
N GLY A 287 6.87 7.05 2.17
CA GLY A 287 6.37 6.17 3.22
C GLY A 287 5.23 5.25 2.79
N LEU A 288 4.75 5.33 1.53
CA LEU A 288 3.69 4.44 1.05
C LEU A 288 4.10 2.97 1.07
N GLY A 289 5.38 2.66 0.84
CA GLY A 289 5.89 1.30 0.90
C GLY A 289 5.80 0.72 2.31
N PHE A 290 6.20 1.49 3.31
CA PHE A 290 6.12 1.07 4.72
C PHE A 290 4.68 1.01 5.22
N ALA A 291 3.87 2.02 4.89
CA ALA A 291 2.44 2.02 5.22
C ALA A 291 1.71 0.83 4.58
N GLY A 292 2.10 0.42 3.36
CA GLY A 292 1.57 -0.77 2.71
C GLY A 292 1.83 -2.06 3.48
N ILE A 293 2.99 -2.20 4.12
CA ILE A 293 3.28 -3.34 5.00
C ILE A 293 2.27 -3.37 6.16
N ALA A 294 2.04 -2.21 6.80
CA ALA A 294 1.07 -2.08 7.88
C ALA A 294 -0.35 -2.42 7.43
N VAL A 295 -0.76 -1.90 6.28
CA VAL A 295 -2.06 -2.15 5.65
C VAL A 295 -2.24 -3.63 5.30
N ALA A 296 -1.19 -4.30 4.78
CA ALA A 296 -1.22 -5.73 4.47
C ALA A 296 -1.43 -6.59 5.73
N LEU A 297 -0.67 -6.28 6.80
CA LEU A 297 -0.74 -7.00 8.07
C LEU A 297 -2.09 -6.78 8.75
N LEU A 298 -2.57 -5.54 8.84
CA LEU A 298 -3.89 -5.22 9.39
C LEU A 298 -5.01 -5.90 8.59
N GLY A 299 -4.89 -5.92 7.24
CA GLY A 299 -5.80 -6.59 6.33
C GLY A 299 -5.62 -8.11 6.25
N ARG A 300 -4.71 -8.72 7.03
CA ARG A 300 -4.42 -10.16 7.09
C ARG A 300 -4.06 -10.75 5.72
N ASN A 301 -3.42 -9.99 4.89
CA ASN A 301 -3.06 -10.39 3.52
C ASN A 301 -4.27 -10.90 2.69
N HIS A 302 -5.47 -10.43 3.02
CA HIS A 302 -6.69 -10.73 2.27
C HIS A 302 -7.14 -9.47 1.51
N PRO A 303 -7.49 -9.55 0.22
CA PRO A 303 -7.74 -8.35 -0.60
C PRO A 303 -8.81 -7.42 -0.01
N GLY A 304 -9.92 -7.95 0.47
CA GLY A 304 -10.96 -7.14 1.14
C GLY A 304 -10.51 -6.55 2.47
N GLY A 305 -9.72 -7.30 3.26
CA GLY A 305 -9.14 -6.80 4.51
C GLY A 305 -8.14 -5.68 4.25
N ILE A 306 -7.28 -5.82 3.22
CA ILE A 306 -6.33 -4.78 2.77
C ILE A 306 -7.09 -3.51 2.35
N ALA A 307 -8.24 -3.65 1.67
CA ALA A 307 -9.06 -2.50 1.28
C ALA A 307 -9.59 -1.72 2.49
N ILE A 308 -10.14 -2.43 3.47
CA ILE A 308 -10.62 -1.81 4.71
C ILE A 308 -9.45 -1.14 5.46
N ALA A 309 -8.32 -1.84 5.60
CA ALA A 309 -7.13 -1.30 6.25
C ALA A 309 -6.60 -0.05 5.53
N ALA A 310 -6.57 -0.04 4.21
CA ALA A 310 -6.16 1.10 3.40
C ALA A 310 -7.06 2.33 3.63
N VAL A 311 -8.37 2.13 3.71
CA VAL A 311 -9.33 3.21 4.01
C VAL A 311 -9.12 3.74 5.44
N VAL A 312 -8.91 2.87 6.43
CA VAL A 312 -8.62 3.28 7.82
C VAL A 312 -7.34 4.12 7.89
N PHE A 313 -6.25 3.67 7.25
CA PHE A 313 -4.99 4.43 7.22
C PHE A 313 -5.14 5.76 6.46
N ALA A 314 -5.86 5.75 5.34
CA ALA A 314 -6.16 6.96 4.58
C ALA A 314 -7.02 7.95 5.39
N PHE A 315 -8.02 7.45 6.11
CA PHE A 315 -8.84 8.26 7.02
C PHE A 315 -7.96 8.95 8.07
N LEU A 316 -7.10 8.19 8.73
CA LEU A 316 -6.19 8.75 9.73
C LEU A 316 -5.25 9.80 9.13
N ASP A 317 -4.67 9.54 7.96
CA ASP A 317 -3.73 10.45 7.29
C ASP A 317 -4.40 11.76 6.85
N ILE A 318 -5.57 11.68 6.22
CA ILE A 318 -6.31 12.85 5.71
C ILE A 318 -7.01 13.60 6.83
N SER A 319 -7.74 12.89 7.71
CA SER A 319 -8.54 13.54 8.78
C SER A 319 -7.67 14.18 9.87
N SER A 320 -6.44 13.70 10.02
CA SER A 320 -5.48 14.32 10.94
C SER A 320 -5.03 15.72 10.53
N GLY A 321 -5.23 16.09 9.26
CA GLY A 321 -4.94 17.45 8.79
C GLY A 321 -5.70 18.52 9.58
N VAL A 322 -6.92 18.22 10.03
CA VAL A 322 -7.73 19.14 10.86
C VAL A 322 -7.06 19.43 12.19
N LEU A 323 -6.37 18.47 12.80
CA LEU A 323 -5.72 18.65 14.11
C LEU A 323 -4.62 19.73 14.09
N GLN A 324 -3.97 19.90 12.93
CA GLN A 324 -3.00 20.99 12.74
C GLN A 324 -3.68 22.36 12.61
N ILE A 325 -4.86 22.41 11.99
CA ILE A 325 -5.63 23.65 11.79
C ILE A 325 -6.24 24.09 13.11
N THR A 326 -6.79 23.16 13.90
CA THR A 326 -7.37 23.43 15.21
C THR A 326 -6.32 23.60 16.33
N GLY A 327 -5.05 23.30 16.02
CA GLY A 327 -3.96 23.32 17.03
C GLY A 327 -4.06 22.18 18.04
N SER A 328 -4.93 21.20 17.80
CA SER A 328 -5.20 20.10 18.74
C SER A 328 -4.09 19.07 18.78
N ALA A 329 -3.32 18.86 17.69
CA ALA A 329 -2.17 17.97 17.67
C ALA A 329 -1.26 18.25 16.47
N SER A 330 0.03 17.87 16.59
CA SER A 330 0.98 17.95 15.48
C SER A 330 0.88 16.73 14.56
N ARG A 331 1.39 16.86 13.33
CA ARG A 331 1.36 15.77 12.33
C ARG A 331 2.15 14.53 12.77
N GLU A 332 3.20 14.72 13.56
CA GLU A 332 4.03 13.65 14.09
C GLU A 332 3.24 12.71 15.02
N ILE A 333 2.27 13.27 15.77
CA ILE A 333 1.39 12.49 16.64
C ILE A 333 0.58 11.48 15.83
N VAL A 334 0.14 11.86 14.64
CA VAL A 334 -0.62 10.97 13.76
C VAL A 334 0.22 9.80 13.27
N TYR A 335 1.48 10.02 12.93
CA TYR A 335 2.39 8.92 12.57
C TYR A 335 2.61 7.96 13.76
N ILE A 336 2.68 8.51 14.98
CA ILE A 336 2.74 7.69 16.19
C ILE A 336 1.45 6.89 16.36
N MET A 337 0.28 7.50 16.16
CA MET A 337 -1.01 6.79 16.20
C MET A 337 -1.10 5.67 15.17
N GLN A 338 -0.66 5.90 13.94
CA GLN A 338 -0.61 4.87 12.90
C GLN A 338 0.32 3.70 13.30
N GLY A 339 1.49 4.02 13.87
CA GLY A 339 2.41 3.00 14.41
C GLY A 339 1.78 2.18 15.55
N ILE A 340 1.06 2.84 16.46
CA ILE A 340 0.34 2.18 17.57
C ILE A 340 -0.77 1.26 17.04
N ILE A 341 -1.54 1.71 16.05
CA ILE A 341 -2.60 0.90 15.43
C ILE A 341 -2.01 -0.35 14.79
N LEU A 342 -0.88 -0.20 14.09
CA LEU A 342 -0.18 -1.34 13.50
C LEU A 342 0.28 -2.33 14.58
N LEU A 343 0.97 -1.86 15.62
CA LEU A 343 1.43 -2.72 16.72
C LEU A 343 0.26 -3.41 17.42
N ALA A 344 -0.80 -2.66 17.70
CA ALA A 344 -2.02 -3.18 18.30
C ALA A 344 -2.63 -4.31 17.46
N ALA A 345 -2.72 -4.12 16.14
CA ALA A 345 -3.26 -5.10 15.22
C ALA A 345 -2.42 -6.39 15.18
N VAL A 346 -1.09 -6.25 15.09
CA VAL A 346 -0.17 -7.39 15.03
C VAL A 346 -0.17 -8.17 16.35
N ILE A 347 -0.07 -7.48 17.48
CA ILE A 347 -0.06 -8.11 18.82
C ILE A 347 -1.39 -8.81 19.09
N SER A 348 -2.51 -8.15 18.85
CA SER A 348 -3.83 -8.73 19.09
C SER A 348 -4.09 -9.95 18.24
N TYR A 349 -3.64 -9.94 16.98
CA TYR A 349 -3.73 -11.09 16.11
C TYR A 349 -2.94 -12.28 16.64
N GLU A 350 -1.69 -12.08 17.03
CA GLU A 350 -0.82 -13.13 17.56
C GLU A 350 -1.36 -13.72 18.86
N VAL A 351 -1.83 -12.85 19.76
CA VAL A 351 -2.44 -13.30 21.05
C VAL A 351 -3.66 -14.17 20.80
N VAL A 352 -4.58 -13.75 19.93
CA VAL A 352 -5.79 -14.52 19.64
C VAL A 352 -5.46 -15.83 18.90
N GLN A 353 -4.48 -15.80 18.00
CA GLN A 353 -4.04 -17.02 17.31
C GLN A 353 -3.45 -18.04 18.29
N ARG A 354 -2.59 -17.62 19.20
CA ARG A 354 -2.03 -18.48 20.26
C ARG A 354 -3.13 -19.04 21.18
N TYR A 355 -4.12 -18.21 21.51
CA TYR A 355 -5.25 -18.64 22.31
C TYR A 355 -6.06 -19.73 21.58
N ARG A 356 -6.34 -19.56 20.29
CA ARG A 356 -7.05 -20.57 19.47
C ARG A 356 -6.29 -21.89 19.42
N LEU A 357 -4.99 -21.84 19.13
CA LEU A 357 -4.16 -23.05 19.06
C LEU A 357 -4.12 -23.79 20.40
N ARG A 358 -4.11 -23.07 21.53
CA ARG A 358 -4.20 -23.68 22.87
C ARG A 358 -5.56 -24.33 23.13
N GLU A 359 -6.64 -23.69 22.71
CA GLU A 359 -8.00 -24.25 22.84
C GLU A 359 -8.18 -25.51 21.97
N GLU A 360 -7.70 -25.46 20.72
CA GLU A 360 -7.73 -26.64 19.82
C GLU A 360 -6.91 -27.81 20.37
N ALA A 361 -5.72 -27.53 20.93
CA ALA A 361 -4.89 -28.53 21.57
C ALA A 361 -5.55 -29.16 22.82
N LYS A 362 -6.25 -28.35 23.65
CA LYS A 362 -7.01 -28.85 24.79
C LYS A 362 -8.17 -29.76 24.33
N GLN A 363 -8.94 -29.33 23.33
CA GLN A 363 -10.04 -30.12 22.80
C GLN A 363 -9.58 -31.45 22.17
N ALA A 364 -8.40 -31.46 21.55
CA ALA A 364 -7.80 -32.69 21.02
C ALA A 364 -7.28 -33.61 22.13
N GLY A 365 -6.78 -33.08 23.24
CA GLY A 365 -6.36 -33.85 24.42
C GLY A 365 -7.52 -34.38 25.23
N ASP A 366 -8.65 -33.68 25.29
CA ASP A 366 -9.85 -34.13 25.97
C ASP A 366 -10.64 -35.19 25.16
N ALA A 367 -10.31 -35.39 23.90
CA ALA A 367 -10.93 -36.36 22.97
C ALA A 367 -10.17 -37.71 22.89
N LEU A 368 -8.99 -37.82 23.52
CA LEU A 368 -8.18 -39.00 23.65
C LEU A 368 -8.34 -39.60 25.06
#